data_965cc0215b07c89cb40b037602220a3f
#
_entry.id   965cc0215b07c89cb40b037602220a3f
#
_cell.length_a   1.000
_cell.length_b   1.000
_cell.length_c   1.000
_cell.angle_alpha   90.00
_cell.angle_beta   90.00
_cell.angle_gamma   90.00
#
_symmetry.space_group_name_H-M   'P 1'
#
loop_
_entity.id
_entity.type
_entity.pdbx_description
1 polymer ?
#
loop_
_entity_poly.entity_id
_entity_poly.type
_entity_poly.pdbx_seq_one_letter_code
_entity_poly.pdbx_strand_id
1 'polypeptide(L)'
;ELNDTKIGIITSGICYQYVKEALPEVSVLKMGMINPIPKAMIEAFAAKVDQLYVIEEGDPFFEEQIRAMGIKLAGGKELFTIQGEYSANMIRKAFGRPIAEAAADANAPGAGEDPSPAEAAGRPPLLCAGCPHRGLFHVLSKLKTTVLGDIGCYTLGALPPTSAIDACLCMGGSITMAHGFEKAVGSSKNT
;
A
#
# COMPACT_ATOMS: atom_id res chain seq x y z
N GLU A 1 16.10 2.69 17.69
CA GLU A 1 16.75 1.72 18.59
C GLU A 1 18.12 1.39 18.04
N LEU A 2 19.16 1.56 18.86
CA LEU A 2 20.54 1.19 18.54
C LEU A 2 20.90 -0.07 19.32
N ASN A 3 21.19 -1.14 18.60
CA ASN A 3 21.63 -2.43 19.16
C ASN A 3 23.04 -2.76 18.62
N ASP A 4 23.17 -3.68 17.67
CA ASP A 4 24.43 -3.89 16.96
C ASP A 4 24.67 -2.79 15.94
N THR A 5 25.86 -2.20 15.91
CA THR A 5 26.23 -1.13 14.98
C THR A 5 26.69 -1.63 13.61
N LYS A 6 26.83 -2.95 13.41
CA LYS A 6 27.25 -3.49 12.11
C LYS A 6 26.20 -3.25 11.02
N ILE A 7 24.92 -3.43 11.37
CA ILE A 7 23.81 -3.28 10.45
C ILE A 7 22.81 -2.29 11.02
N GLY A 8 22.53 -1.25 10.26
CA GLY A 8 21.43 -0.33 10.50
C GLY A 8 20.38 -0.43 9.42
N ILE A 9 19.11 -0.42 9.81
CA ILE A 9 17.98 -0.47 8.89
C ILE A 9 17.09 0.75 9.09
N ILE A 10 16.80 1.47 8.01
CA ILE A 10 15.77 2.51 7.98
C ILE A 10 14.51 1.90 7.38
N THR A 11 13.39 2.07 8.05
CA THR A 11 12.11 1.48 7.64
C THR A 11 10.92 2.28 8.19
N SER A 12 9.72 1.98 7.71
CA SER A 12 8.46 2.56 8.21
C SER A 12 7.34 1.52 8.24
N GLY A 13 6.20 1.92 8.80
CA GLY A 13 4.98 1.12 8.76
C GLY A 13 5.17 -0.30 9.30
N ILE A 14 4.58 -1.26 8.58
CA ILE A 14 4.59 -2.69 8.95
C ILE A 14 5.96 -3.33 8.75
N CYS A 15 6.76 -2.84 7.80
CA CYS A 15 8.11 -3.35 7.56
C CYS A 15 8.98 -3.32 8.83
N TYR A 16 8.72 -2.37 9.74
CA TYR A 16 9.40 -2.34 11.05
C TYR A 16 9.18 -3.64 11.83
N GLN A 17 7.96 -4.16 11.86
CA GLN A 17 7.66 -5.39 12.58
C GLN A 17 8.36 -6.59 11.94
N TYR A 18 8.35 -6.66 10.60
CA TYR A 18 9.04 -7.71 9.87
C TYR A 18 10.56 -7.69 10.10
N VAL A 19 11.15 -6.49 10.15
CA VAL A 19 12.58 -6.34 10.48
C VAL A 19 12.86 -6.82 11.89
N LYS A 20 12.06 -6.41 12.89
CA LYS A 20 12.27 -6.79 14.29
C LYS A 20 12.09 -8.30 14.51
N GLU A 21 11.19 -8.93 13.77
CA GLU A 21 10.98 -10.37 13.81
C GLU A 21 12.12 -11.15 13.13
N ALA A 22 12.56 -10.66 11.97
CA ALA A 22 13.58 -11.33 11.16
C ALA A 22 15.00 -11.15 11.70
N LEU A 23 15.31 -9.95 12.20
CA LEU A 23 16.64 -9.49 12.60
C LEU A 23 16.55 -8.72 13.93
N PRO A 24 16.24 -9.38 15.05
CA PRO A 24 16.01 -8.71 16.33
C PRO A 24 17.24 -7.96 16.87
N GLU A 25 18.43 -8.36 16.43
CA GLU A 25 19.72 -7.81 16.89
C GLU A 25 20.14 -6.51 16.20
N VAL A 26 19.61 -6.19 15.01
CA VAL A 26 20.08 -5.03 14.24
C VAL A 26 19.60 -3.70 14.81
N SER A 27 20.33 -2.65 14.49
CA SER A 27 19.89 -1.28 14.80
C SER A 27 18.81 -0.84 13.81
N VAL A 28 17.73 -0.24 14.31
CA VAL A 28 16.61 0.17 13.46
C VAL A 28 16.20 1.62 13.73
N LEU A 29 16.12 2.40 12.66
CA LEU A 29 15.46 3.69 12.64
C LEU A 29 14.08 3.53 12.02
N LYS A 30 13.05 3.50 12.87
CA LYS A 30 11.64 3.52 12.43
C LYS A 30 11.21 4.94 12.13
N MET A 31 10.83 5.18 10.89
CA MET A 31 10.31 6.47 10.44
C MET A 31 8.84 6.59 10.79
N GLY A 32 8.50 7.52 11.69
CA GLY A 32 7.10 7.85 12.01
C GLY A 32 6.55 8.96 11.13
N MET A 33 7.39 9.96 10.80
CA MET A 33 7.10 11.00 9.83
C MET A 33 7.85 10.70 8.54
N ILE A 34 7.13 10.55 7.45
CA ILE A 34 7.70 10.17 6.16
C ILE A 34 7.88 11.36 5.22
N ASN A 35 7.16 12.46 5.45
CA ASN A 35 7.29 13.68 4.66
C ASN A 35 7.00 14.93 5.53
N PRO A 36 7.90 15.93 5.58
CA PRO A 36 9.24 15.86 5.01
C PRO A 36 10.14 14.85 5.74
N ILE A 37 11.08 14.25 5.00
CA ILE A 37 12.00 13.27 5.57
C ILE A 37 12.95 13.95 6.58
N PRO A 38 13.13 13.41 7.80
CA PRO A 38 13.94 14.04 8.85
C PRO A 38 15.43 13.82 8.63
N LYS A 39 16.04 14.62 7.75
CA LYS A 39 17.42 14.53 7.28
C LYS A 39 18.43 14.37 8.43
N ALA A 40 18.41 15.26 9.41
CA ALA A 40 19.36 15.23 10.52
C ALA A 40 19.31 13.93 11.34
N MET A 41 18.12 13.35 11.50
CA MET A 41 17.94 12.07 12.20
C MET A 41 18.53 10.91 11.40
N ILE A 42 18.35 10.92 10.09
CA ILE A 42 18.91 9.91 9.18
C ILE A 42 20.42 9.99 9.15
N GLU A 43 21.00 11.18 9.01
CA GLU A 43 22.44 11.41 9.03
C GLU A 43 23.07 10.96 10.36
N ALA A 44 22.43 11.32 11.49
CA ALA A 44 22.89 10.91 12.81
C ALA A 44 22.78 9.39 13.05
N PHE A 45 21.83 8.72 12.44
CA PHE A 45 21.71 7.26 12.50
C PHE A 45 22.73 6.59 11.59
N ALA A 46 22.86 7.06 10.35
CA ALA A 46 23.81 6.53 9.37
C ALA A 46 25.28 6.60 9.88
N ALA A 47 25.63 7.65 10.61
CA ALA A 47 26.95 7.80 11.20
C ALA A 47 27.28 6.79 12.33
N LYS A 48 26.30 6.04 12.81
CA LYS A 48 26.45 5.09 13.93
C LYS A 48 26.47 3.63 13.51
N VAL A 49 26.34 3.35 12.22
CA VAL A 49 26.27 1.98 11.71
C VAL A 49 27.26 1.78 10.56
N ASP A 50 27.80 0.58 10.45
CA ASP A 50 28.79 0.24 9.41
C ASP A 50 28.15 0.05 8.05
N GLN A 51 26.98 -0.61 8.02
CA GLN A 51 26.19 -0.88 6.81
C GLN A 51 24.77 -0.39 7.01
N LEU A 52 24.31 0.46 6.12
CA LEU A 52 22.96 1.02 6.16
C LEU A 52 22.10 0.44 5.05
N TYR A 53 20.93 -0.07 5.42
CA TYR A 53 19.93 -0.60 4.52
C TYR A 53 18.62 0.19 4.62
N VAL A 54 17.86 0.20 3.53
CA VAL A 54 16.47 0.69 3.53
C VAL A 54 15.55 -0.49 3.23
N ILE A 55 14.53 -0.67 4.06
CA ILE A 55 13.49 -1.68 3.84
C ILE A 55 12.14 -0.98 3.85
N GLU A 56 11.53 -0.88 2.67
CA GLU A 56 10.24 -0.22 2.42
C GLU A 56 9.45 -0.96 1.35
N GLU A 57 8.12 -1.03 1.50
CA GLU A 57 7.22 -1.57 0.49
C GLU A 57 6.97 -0.55 -0.62
N GLY A 58 6.56 -1.02 -1.79
CA GLY A 58 6.26 -0.19 -2.95
C GLY A 58 7.49 0.46 -3.57
N ASP A 59 7.35 1.70 -4.00
CA ASP A 59 8.40 2.47 -4.66
C ASP A 59 9.54 2.87 -3.70
N PRO A 60 10.76 3.14 -4.22
CA PRO A 60 11.95 3.46 -3.41
C PRO A 60 11.94 4.90 -2.84
N PHE A 61 10.91 5.24 -2.06
CA PHE A 61 10.71 6.60 -1.56
C PHE A 61 11.80 7.06 -0.58
N PHE A 62 12.12 6.23 0.43
CA PHE A 62 13.20 6.56 1.37
C PHE A 62 14.57 6.39 0.73
N GLU A 63 14.75 5.31 -0.02
CA GLU A 63 16.01 4.99 -0.65
C GLU A 63 16.50 6.12 -1.57
N GLU A 64 15.63 6.61 -2.45
CA GLU A 64 15.97 7.70 -3.37
C GLU A 64 16.33 8.99 -2.63
N GLN A 65 15.57 9.38 -1.61
CA GLN A 65 15.82 10.57 -0.85
C GLN A 65 17.11 10.46 -0.02
N ILE A 66 17.37 9.30 0.58
CA ILE A 66 18.60 9.07 1.37
C ILE A 66 19.83 9.08 0.46
N ARG A 67 19.75 8.47 -0.72
CA ARG A 67 20.81 8.54 -1.74
C ARG A 67 21.03 9.97 -2.23
N ALA A 68 19.96 10.74 -2.41
CA ALA A 68 20.04 12.16 -2.79
C ALA A 68 20.72 13.04 -1.70
N MET A 69 20.70 12.62 -0.43
CA MET A 69 21.47 13.26 0.65
C MET A 69 22.97 12.93 0.61
N GLY A 70 23.42 12.08 -0.32
CA GLY A 70 24.80 11.61 -0.41
C GLY A 70 25.14 10.48 0.57
N ILE A 71 24.16 9.89 1.24
CA ILE A 71 24.36 8.78 2.17
C ILE A 71 24.45 7.47 1.37
N LYS A 72 25.54 6.73 1.61
CA LYS A 72 25.74 5.43 0.97
C LYS A 72 24.87 4.36 1.63
N LEU A 73 24.12 3.63 0.82
CA LEU A 73 23.36 2.46 1.26
C LEU A 73 24.12 1.17 0.87
N ALA A 74 24.09 0.20 1.76
CA ALA A 74 24.58 -1.16 1.51
C ALA A 74 23.55 -1.99 0.76
N GLY A 75 22.26 -1.64 0.88
CA GLY A 75 21.19 -2.29 0.14
C GLY A 75 19.83 -1.61 0.30
N GLY A 76 18.94 -1.89 -0.65
CA GLY A 76 17.58 -1.38 -0.75
C GLY A 76 16.77 -2.21 -1.72
N LYS A 77 16.18 -1.59 -2.74
CA LYS A 77 15.29 -2.27 -3.72
C LYS A 77 15.97 -3.33 -4.58
N GLU A 78 17.28 -3.33 -4.70
CA GLU A 78 17.99 -4.44 -5.33
C GLU A 78 17.85 -5.77 -4.58
N LEU A 79 17.49 -5.73 -3.29
CA LEU A 79 17.25 -6.91 -2.45
C LEU A 79 15.77 -7.29 -2.36
N PHE A 80 14.87 -6.34 -2.68
CA PHE A 80 13.43 -6.48 -2.44
C PHE A 80 12.61 -6.05 -3.66
N THR A 81 11.52 -6.78 -3.91
CA THR A 81 10.54 -6.43 -4.94
C THR A 81 9.83 -5.10 -4.64
N ILE A 82 9.39 -4.41 -5.70
CA ILE A 82 8.47 -3.26 -5.59
C ILE A 82 7.00 -3.69 -5.56
N GLN A 83 6.71 -4.98 -5.72
CA GLN A 83 5.36 -5.52 -5.83
C GLN A 83 5.02 -6.42 -4.63
N GLY A 84 3.78 -6.34 -4.19
CA GLY A 84 3.22 -7.19 -3.15
C GLY A 84 3.66 -6.79 -1.74
N GLU A 85 3.16 -7.54 -0.77
CA GLU A 85 3.48 -7.36 0.65
C GLU A 85 4.83 -8.00 0.98
N TYR A 86 5.54 -7.39 1.92
CA TYR A 86 6.74 -7.98 2.48
C TYR A 86 6.39 -8.95 3.62
N SER A 87 7.38 -9.71 4.04
CA SER A 87 7.26 -10.61 5.20
C SER A 87 8.60 -10.74 5.91
N ALA A 88 8.55 -11.19 7.16
CA ALA A 88 9.77 -11.50 7.92
C ALA A 88 10.65 -12.52 7.19
N ASN A 89 10.04 -13.50 6.51
CA ASN A 89 10.79 -14.51 5.76
C ASN A 89 11.50 -13.95 4.52
N MET A 90 10.93 -12.95 3.84
CA MET A 90 11.62 -12.24 2.75
C MET A 90 12.88 -11.56 3.27
N ILE A 91 12.77 -10.89 4.42
CA ILE A 91 13.91 -10.23 5.07
C ILE A 91 14.95 -11.27 5.52
N ARG A 92 14.54 -12.35 6.17
CA ARG A 92 15.45 -13.45 6.53
C ARG A 92 16.22 -13.96 5.32
N LYS A 93 15.53 -14.20 4.21
CA LYS A 93 16.15 -14.66 2.96
C LYS A 93 17.18 -13.65 2.44
N ALA A 94 16.84 -12.36 2.39
CA ALA A 94 17.75 -11.32 1.91
C ALA A 94 19.03 -11.19 2.75
N PHE A 95 18.94 -11.47 4.06
CA PHE A 95 20.08 -11.41 4.99
C PHE A 95 20.69 -12.79 5.30
N GLY A 96 20.36 -13.82 4.52
CA GLY A 96 20.93 -15.17 4.70
C GLY A 96 20.57 -15.85 6.02
N ARG A 97 19.42 -15.49 6.61
CA ARG A 97 18.90 -16.07 7.85
C ARG A 97 18.00 -17.27 7.56
N PRO A 98 17.89 -18.23 8.49
CA PRO A 98 16.94 -19.33 8.34
C PRO A 98 15.51 -18.83 8.19
N ILE A 99 14.78 -19.39 7.24
CA ILE A 99 13.35 -19.10 7.04
C ILE A 99 12.60 -19.80 8.19
N ALA A 100 11.76 -19.04 8.90
CA ALA A 100 10.86 -19.63 9.87
C ALA A 100 9.80 -20.44 9.11
N GLU A 101 9.62 -21.71 9.48
CA GLU A 101 8.45 -22.46 9.05
C GLU A 101 7.21 -21.71 9.54
N ALA A 102 6.22 -21.58 8.65
CA ALA A 102 4.93 -21.05 9.08
C ALA A 102 4.44 -21.96 10.20
N ALA A 103 4.34 -21.44 11.42
CA ALA A 103 3.61 -22.14 12.45
C ALA A 103 2.21 -22.40 11.88
N ALA A 104 1.86 -23.64 11.65
CA ALA A 104 0.51 -24.01 11.34
C ALA A 104 -0.32 -23.50 12.52
N ASP A 105 -1.05 -22.43 12.32
CA ASP A 105 -1.98 -21.92 13.34
C ASP A 105 -3.10 -22.94 13.45
N ALA A 106 -2.92 -23.88 14.37
CA ALA A 106 -3.91 -24.93 14.63
C ALA A 106 -5.28 -24.38 15.05
N ASN A 107 -5.35 -23.08 15.33
CA ASN A 107 -6.58 -22.35 15.69
C ASN A 107 -7.03 -21.37 14.60
N ALA A 108 -6.37 -21.32 13.43
CA ALA A 108 -6.89 -20.53 12.32
C ALA A 108 -8.29 -21.06 11.98
N PRO A 109 -9.31 -20.21 11.96
CA PRO A 109 -10.64 -20.63 11.52
C PRO A 109 -10.51 -21.06 10.04
N GLY A 110 -10.52 -22.40 9.80
CA GLY A 110 -10.33 -22.98 8.46
C GLY A 110 -9.16 -23.95 8.33
N ALA A 111 -8.51 -24.36 9.44
CA ALA A 111 -7.50 -25.45 9.43
C ALA A 111 -8.11 -26.86 9.15
N GLY A 112 -9.39 -26.94 8.75
CA GLY A 112 -9.95 -28.08 8.05
C GLY A 112 -9.73 -27.90 6.56
N GLU A 113 -9.59 -28.98 5.82
CA GLU A 113 -9.33 -29.05 4.38
C GLU A 113 -9.90 -27.84 3.63
N ASP A 114 -8.97 -27.02 3.11
CA ASP A 114 -9.34 -25.79 2.39
C ASP A 114 -10.19 -26.23 1.19
N PRO A 115 -11.48 -25.83 1.12
CA PRO A 115 -12.29 -26.23 -0.03
C PRO A 115 -11.56 -25.76 -1.28
N SER A 116 -11.40 -26.66 -2.24
CA SER A 116 -10.77 -26.33 -3.53
C SER A 116 -11.27 -24.96 -4.02
N PRO A 117 -10.39 -24.09 -4.53
CA PRO A 117 -10.80 -22.79 -5.05
C PRO A 117 -11.99 -22.83 -6.02
N ALA A 118 -12.24 -23.99 -6.62
CA ALA A 118 -13.40 -24.25 -7.49
C ALA A 118 -14.75 -24.36 -6.74
N GLU A 119 -14.74 -24.57 -5.42
CA GLU A 119 -15.96 -24.73 -4.61
C GLU A 119 -16.34 -23.45 -3.87
N ALA A 120 -15.45 -22.45 -3.80
CA ALA A 120 -15.76 -21.17 -3.18
C ALA A 120 -16.72 -20.37 -4.06
N ALA A 121 -17.93 -20.08 -3.56
CA ALA A 121 -18.87 -19.21 -4.26
C ALA A 121 -18.27 -17.81 -4.44
N GLY A 122 -18.23 -17.33 -5.69
CA GLY A 122 -17.78 -15.97 -5.99
C GLY A 122 -18.62 -14.94 -5.24
N ARG A 123 -17.97 -14.04 -4.52
CA ARG A 123 -18.60 -12.93 -3.78
C ARG A 123 -18.11 -11.60 -4.32
N PRO A 124 -18.65 -11.13 -5.45
CA PRO A 124 -18.26 -9.83 -5.97
C PRO A 124 -18.64 -8.73 -4.98
N PRO A 125 -17.89 -7.64 -4.90
CA PRO A 125 -18.24 -6.51 -4.05
C PRO A 125 -19.57 -5.91 -4.50
N LEU A 126 -20.46 -5.67 -3.54
CA LEU A 126 -21.81 -5.15 -3.76
C LEU A 126 -22.10 -4.00 -2.80
N LEU A 127 -22.94 -3.06 -3.25
CA LEU A 127 -23.52 -2.07 -2.35
C LEU A 127 -24.42 -2.77 -1.30
N CYS A 128 -24.27 -2.35 -0.05
CA CYS A 128 -25.05 -2.90 1.07
C CYS A 128 -26.58 -2.81 0.81
N ALA A 129 -27.33 -3.69 1.43
CA ALA A 129 -28.79 -3.57 1.46
C ALA A 129 -29.18 -2.25 2.18
N GLY A 130 -30.07 -1.46 1.57
CA GLY A 130 -30.47 -0.15 2.10
C GLY A 130 -29.40 0.96 1.97
N CYS A 131 -28.33 0.73 1.21
CA CYS A 131 -27.29 1.73 1.00
C CYS A 131 -27.87 3.03 0.41
N PRO A 132 -27.58 4.20 1.01
CA PRO A 132 -28.10 5.48 0.52
C PRO A 132 -27.60 5.83 -0.89
N HIS A 133 -26.43 5.35 -1.29
CA HIS A 133 -25.89 5.59 -2.64
C HIS A 133 -26.76 4.98 -3.75
N ARG A 134 -27.53 3.93 -3.47
CA ARG A 134 -28.37 3.28 -4.48
C ARG A 134 -29.41 4.23 -5.06
N GLY A 135 -30.03 5.07 -4.22
CA GLY A 135 -30.99 6.08 -4.67
C GLY A 135 -30.35 7.09 -5.61
N LEU A 136 -29.19 7.61 -5.24
CA LEU A 136 -28.42 8.56 -6.06
C LEU A 136 -28.06 7.93 -7.41
N PHE A 137 -27.46 6.75 -7.42
CA PHE A 137 -27.06 6.06 -8.65
C PHE A 137 -28.24 5.73 -9.56
N HIS A 138 -29.40 5.39 -8.98
CA HIS A 138 -30.62 5.19 -9.77
C HIS A 138 -31.04 6.49 -10.50
N VAL A 139 -30.95 7.63 -9.84
CA VAL A 139 -31.25 8.92 -10.46
C VAL A 139 -30.22 9.26 -11.55
N LEU A 140 -28.92 9.15 -11.24
CA LEU A 140 -27.84 9.43 -12.18
C LEU A 140 -27.94 8.56 -13.45
N SER A 141 -28.22 7.26 -13.31
CA SER A 141 -28.38 6.37 -14.46
C SER A 141 -29.58 6.77 -15.38
N LYS A 142 -30.56 7.50 -14.85
CA LYS A 142 -31.71 8.01 -15.63
C LYS A 142 -31.41 9.33 -16.33
N LEU A 143 -30.53 10.15 -15.75
CA LEU A 143 -30.19 11.45 -16.30
C LEU A 143 -29.33 11.38 -17.56
N LYS A 144 -28.64 10.24 -17.78
CA LYS A 144 -27.74 10.03 -18.93
C LYS A 144 -26.64 11.13 -19.03
N THR A 145 -26.18 11.59 -17.91
CA THR A 145 -25.02 12.51 -17.81
C THR A 145 -23.74 11.72 -17.65
N THR A 146 -22.61 12.32 -17.98
CA THR A 146 -21.29 11.76 -17.64
C THR A 146 -21.07 11.90 -16.15
N VAL A 147 -20.84 10.80 -15.45
CA VAL A 147 -20.67 10.76 -14.01
C VAL A 147 -19.24 10.36 -13.66
N LEU A 148 -18.54 11.24 -12.99
CA LEU A 148 -17.19 11.03 -12.53
C LEU A 148 -17.23 10.76 -11.02
N GLY A 149 -16.71 9.62 -10.61
CA GLY A 149 -16.80 9.12 -9.24
C GLY A 149 -15.44 9.03 -8.55
N ASP A 150 -15.50 8.73 -7.27
CA ASP A 150 -14.34 8.50 -6.42
C ASP A 150 -14.14 7.02 -6.13
N ILE A 151 -12.92 6.65 -5.74
CA ILE A 151 -12.62 5.30 -5.23
C ILE A 151 -13.27 5.11 -3.87
N GLY A 152 -13.95 3.99 -3.71
CA GLY A 152 -14.68 3.59 -2.52
C GLY A 152 -16.00 2.91 -2.91
N CYS A 153 -17.04 3.04 -2.08
CA CYS A 153 -18.37 2.54 -2.40
C CYS A 153 -18.97 3.19 -3.66
N TYR A 154 -18.52 4.39 -4.01
CA TYR A 154 -18.90 5.03 -5.28
C TYR A 154 -18.50 4.21 -6.50
N THR A 155 -17.33 3.59 -6.49
CA THR A 155 -16.85 2.76 -7.60
C THR A 155 -17.82 1.63 -7.91
N LEU A 156 -18.52 1.09 -6.90
CA LEU A 156 -19.53 0.05 -7.08
C LEU A 156 -20.75 0.54 -7.90
N GLY A 157 -20.95 1.85 -8.00
CA GLY A 157 -21.97 2.43 -8.87
C GLY A 157 -21.69 2.26 -10.36
N ALA A 158 -20.45 1.93 -10.76
CA ALA A 158 -20.11 1.59 -12.13
C ALA A 158 -20.61 0.21 -12.55
N LEU A 159 -20.86 -0.67 -11.58
CA LEU A 159 -21.28 -2.05 -11.82
C LEU A 159 -22.81 -2.16 -12.02
N PRO A 160 -23.27 -3.21 -12.73
CA PRO A 160 -24.70 -3.53 -12.77
C PRO A 160 -25.25 -3.77 -11.35
N PRO A 161 -26.51 -3.44 -11.09
CA PRO A 161 -27.54 -2.95 -12.03
C PRO A 161 -27.56 -1.41 -12.21
N THR A 162 -26.76 -0.67 -11.50
CA THR A 162 -26.78 0.81 -11.53
C THR A 162 -26.07 1.37 -12.74
N SER A 163 -24.87 0.90 -13.06
CA SER A 163 -24.04 1.36 -14.18
C SER A 163 -24.08 2.89 -14.36
N ALA A 164 -23.90 3.60 -13.25
CA ALA A 164 -24.17 5.03 -13.15
C ALA A 164 -22.88 5.88 -13.13
N ILE A 165 -21.71 5.26 -13.12
CA ILE A 165 -20.42 5.95 -13.09
C ILE A 165 -19.60 5.58 -14.32
N ASP A 166 -19.13 6.58 -15.04
CA ASP A 166 -18.38 6.42 -16.28
C ASP A 166 -16.85 6.33 -16.05
N ALA A 167 -16.34 7.07 -15.07
CA ALA A 167 -14.91 7.05 -14.75
C ALA A 167 -14.66 7.28 -13.26
N CYS A 168 -13.57 6.65 -12.78
CA CYS A 168 -13.11 6.73 -11.40
C CYS A 168 -11.59 6.58 -11.38
N LEU A 169 -10.88 7.50 -10.74
CA LEU A 169 -9.41 7.52 -10.76
C LEU A 169 -8.81 7.32 -9.36
N CYS A 170 -9.17 8.18 -8.41
CA CYS A 170 -8.66 8.14 -7.05
C CYS A 170 -9.69 8.73 -6.07
N MET A 171 -9.46 8.57 -4.77
CA MET A 171 -10.30 9.19 -3.75
C MET A 171 -10.21 10.71 -3.82
N GLY A 172 -11.37 11.39 -3.98
CA GLY A 172 -11.45 12.84 -4.16
C GLY A 172 -11.12 13.35 -5.57
N GLY A 173 -10.83 12.47 -6.52
CA GLY A 173 -10.47 12.85 -7.89
C GLY A 173 -11.65 13.27 -8.75
N SER A 174 -12.89 12.95 -8.38
CA SER A 174 -14.09 13.23 -9.18
C SER A 174 -14.26 14.71 -9.49
N ILE A 175 -14.02 15.59 -8.52
CA ILE A 175 -14.19 17.04 -8.66
C ILE A 175 -13.22 17.60 -9.70
N THR A 176 -11.95 17.24 -9.63
CA THR A 176 -10.93 17.71 -10.57
C THR A 176 -11.09 17.09 -11.96
N MET A 177 -11.49 15.82 -12.02
CA MET A 177 -11.85 15.17 -13.29
C MET A 177 -13.04 15.84 -13.96
N ALA A 178 -14.11 16.18 -13.19
CA ALA A 178 -15.28 16.86 -13.72
C ALA A 178 -14.91 18.23 -14.29
N HIS A 179 -14.09 19.00 -13.58
CA HIS A 179 -13.60 20.28 -14.08
C HIS A 179 -12.76 20.13 -15.36
N GLY A 180 -11.85 19.16 -15.40
CA GLY A 180 -11.04 18.88 -16.59
C GLY A 180 -11.89 18.43 -17.79
N PHE A 181 -12.87 17.57 -17.53
CA PHE A 181 -13.80 17.09 -18.54
C PHE A 181 -14.66 18.24 -19.11
N GLU A 182 -15.22 19.10 -18.24
CA GLU A 182 -15.97 20.28 -18.65
C GLU A 182 -15.14 21.17 -19.57
N LYS A 183 -13.88 21.44 -19.23
CA LYS A 183 -12.96 22.24 -20.06
C LYS A 183 -12.68 21.58 -21.41
N ALA A 184 -12.53 20.27 -21.43
CA ALA A 184 -12.25 19.55 -22.67
C ALA A 184 -13.44 19.51 -23.64
N VAL A 185 -14.66 19.33 -23.10
CA VAL A 185 -15.88 19.28 -23.92
C VAL A 185 -16.53 20.66 -24.18
N GLY A 186 -16.09 21.68 -23.47
CA GLY A 186 -16.58 23.07 -23.61
C GLY A 186 -18.00 23.30 -23.09
N SER A 187 -18.54 22.37 -22.28
CA SER A 187 -19.90 22.48 -21.74
C SER A 187 -20.06 21.70 -20.43
N SER A 188 -20.75 22.34 -19.46
CA SER A 188 -21.15 21.70 -18.19
C SER A 188 -22.51 20.99 -18.25
N LYS A 189 -23.19 21.03 -19.39
CA LYS A 189 -24.58 20.51 -19.50
C LYS A 189 -24.71 19.01 -19.34
N ASN A 190 -23.62 18.26 -19.48
CA ASN A 190 -23.63 16.79 -19.48
C ASN A 190 -22.63 16.17 -18.47
N THR A 191 -22.22 16.97 -17.48
CA THR A 191 -21.32 16.51 -16.40
C THR A 191 -22.00 16.62 -15.06
#